data_7f3da9b7d932016f163dfd2e1159ac8c
#
_entry.id   7f3da9b7d932016f163dfd2e1159ac8c
#
_cell.length_a   1.000
_cell.length_b   1.000
_cell.length_c   1.000
_cell.angle_alpha   90.00
_cell.angle_beta   90.00
_cell.angle_gamma   90.00
#
_symmetry.space_group_name_H-M   'P 1'
#
loop_
_entity.id
_entity.type
_entity.pdbx_description
1 polymer ?
#
loop_
_entity_poly.entity_id
_entity_poly.type
_entity_poly.pdbx_seq_one_letter_code
_entity_poly.pdbx_strand_id
1 'polypeptide(L)'
;MKRLATVTVAAVMAAAPVMADLVFPSLSYRTGAYAAGGIPFADGYADYMTLLNERDGGIGGVMTRILECETGYNTEKGVECYEATKGEGSLVYQPLSTGITYQLIPKVTADGIPMHTMGYGRTSAANGKVFSNVFNYPANYWNGASLVVNHLLDINGGDIKGKKLTLVYHNSGYGKEPIRTFEELASKHGFELTLLAVDHPGQEQKSQWLQIRRERPDYVTMWGWGVMNAVAIQEAANIKFPMENFIGVWWSGSENAVLPAGDGAHGYKAITFHNVGSDFPVFDDLTKYVLDAGKAAGAGDQIGTAIYNRGFYAAMLAAEAVKTAQKIHGVADITPAMMRDGMEALEITEAVMADLGMPNFGPSFKVSCENHG
;
A
#
# COMPACT_ATOMS: atom_id res chain seq x y z
N MET A 1 -20.50 41.68 67.16
CA MET A 1 -19.55 41.57 66.05
C MET A 1 -19.51 40.09 65.59
N LYS A 2 -20.22 39.75 64.51
CA LYS A 2 -20.26 38.41 63.98
C LYS A 2 -19.17 38.33 62.91
N ARG A 3 -18.17 37.46 63.11
CA ARG A 3 -17.14 37.19 62.10
C ARG A 3 -17.67 36.16 61.07
N LEU A 4 -17.84 36.56 59.80
CA LEU A 4 -18.06 35.65 58.69
C LEU A 4 -16.71 34.95 58.33
N ALA A 5 -16.70 33.65 58.42
CA ALA A 5 -15.58 32.85 57.91
C ALA A 5 -15.86 32.55 56.44
N THR A 6 -14.99 33.07 55.56
CA THR A 6 -14.99 32.77 54.12
C THR A 6 -14.27 31.42 53.90
N VAL A 7 -15.02 30.41 53.49
CA VAL A 7 -14.45 29.11 53.09
C VAL A 7 -14.07 29.21 51.61
N THR A 8 -12.77 29.22 51.30
CA THR A 8 -12.24 29.15 49.92
C THR A 8 -12.17 27.68 49.52
N VAL A 9 -13.05 27.25 48.63
CA VAL A 9 -12.98 25.93 48.01
C VAL A 9 -11.94 26.00 46.89
N ALA A 10 -10.78 25.41 47.09
CA ALA A 10 -9.78 25.21 46.04
C ALA A 10 -10.25 24.05 45.15
N ALA A 11 -10.66 24.36 43.91
CA ALA A 11 -10.88 23.35 42.88
C ALA A 11 -9.55 22.76 42.45
N VAL A 12 -9.27 21.53 42.86
CA VAL A 12 -8.14 20.74 42.33
C VAL A 12 -8.54 20.29 40.92
N MET A 13 -8.04 20.98 39.89
CA MET A 13 -8.08 20.46 38.52
C MET A 13 -7.11 19.25 38.47
N ALA A 14 -7.65 18.06 38.47
CA ALA A 14 -6.89 16.88 38.14
C ALA A 14 -6.48 17.00 36.67
N ALA A 15 -5.19 17.23 36.40
CA ALA A 15 -4.64 17.11 35.04
C ALA A 15 -4.84 15.65 34.58
N ALA A 16 -5.64 15.45 33.55
CA ALA A 16 -5.72 14.14 32.91
C ALA A 16 -4.31 13.76 32.43
N PRO A 17 -3.88 12.50 32.58
CA PRO A 17 -2.60 12.07 32.04
C PRO A 17 -2.61 12.32 30.53
N VAL A 18 -1.61 13.05 30.04
CA VAL A 18 -1.37 13.20 28.60
C VAL A 18 -0.93 11.82 28.10
N MET A 19 -1.79 11.17 27.33
CA MET A 19 -1.43 9.90 26.68
C MET A 19 -0.40 10.17 25.59
N ALA A 20 0.56 9.26 25.43
CA ALA A 20 1.50 9.35 24.33
C ALA A 20 0.78 9.11 22.99
N ASP A 21 1.23 9.76 21.92
CA ASP A 21 0.66 9.56 20.60
C ASP A 21 0.87 8.12 20.10
N LEU A 22 -0.08 7.63 19.29
CA LEU A 22 0.07 6.40 18.51
C LEU A 22 1.00 6.69 17.33
N VAL A 23 2.19 6.10 17.32
CA VAL A 23 3.24 6.42 16.35
C VAL A 23 3.24 5.47 15.17
N PHE A 24 3.17 6.02 13.95
CA PHE A 24 3.16 5.29 12.68
C PHE A 24 4.36 5.68 11.82
N PRO A 25 5.45 4.89 11.82
CA PRO A 25 6.57 5.12 10.92
C PRO A 25 6.17 4.87 9.46
N SER A 26 6.47 5.85 8.60
CA SER A 26 6.30 5.78 7.15
C SER A 26 7.67 5.94 6.49
N LEU A 27 8.18 4.85 5.90
CA LEU A 27 9.45 4.88 5.17
C LEU A 27 9.16 5.28 3.73
N SER A 28 9.03 6.57 3.51
CA SER A 28 8.64 7.15 2.23
C SER A 28 9.82 7.38 1.28
N TYR A 29 9.50 7.81 0.06
CA TYR A 29 10.46 8.32 -0.91
C TYR A 29 9.80 9.45 -1.72
N ARG A 30 10.07 10.68 -1.28
CA ARG A 30 9.57 11.91 -1.90
C ARG A 30 10.54 12.46 -2.95
N THR A 31 11.70 11.82 -3.11
CA THR A 31 12.75 12.22 -4.06
C THR A 31 13.16 11.06 -4.96
N GLY A 32 13.83 11.37 -6.09
CA GLY A 32 14.36 10.36 -7.01
C GLY A 32 13.36 9.81 -8.01
N ALA A 33 13.75 8.74 -8.71
CA ALA A 33 13.02 8.19 -9.86
C ALA A 33 11.63 7.58 -9.51
N TYR A 34 11.38 7.34 -8.25
CA TYR A 34 10.14 6.71 -7.76
C TYR A 34 9.23 7.68 -7.01
N ALA A 35 9.64 8.96 -6.89
CA ALA A 35 8.90 9.98 -6.14
C ALA A 35 7.45 10.18 -6.66
N ALA A 36 7.23 10.03 -7.96
CA ALA A 36 5.89 10.13 -8.55
C ALA A 36 4.85 9.16 -7.95
N GLY A 37 5.31 8.01 -7.43
CA GLY A 37 4.46 7.09 -6.68
C GLY A 37 4.59 7.24 -5.16
N GLY A 38 5.79 7.59 -4.67
CA GLY A 38 6.07 7.75 -3.24
C GLY A 38 5.32 8.90 -2.59
N ILE A 39 5.28 10.06 -3.26
CA ILE A 39 4.61 11.27 -2.76
C ILE A 39 3.11 11.03 -2.52
N PRO A 40 2.30 10.66 -3.53
CA PRO A 40 0.86 10.51 -3.32
C PRO A 40 0.51 9.42 -2.30
N PHE A 41 1.29 8.34 -2.21
CA PHE A 41 1.09 7.33 -1.17
C PHE A 41 1.33 7.89 0.23
N ALA A 42 2.46 8.60 0.44
CA ALA A 42 2.81 9.18 1.72
C ALA A 42 1.80 10.27 2.14
N ASP A 43 1.34 11.10 1.19
CA ASP A 43 0.32 12.11 1.44
C ASP A 43 -1.01 11.48 1.86
N GLY A 44 -1.51 10.48 1.10
CA GLY A 44 -2.75 9.79 1.46
C GLY A 44 -2.68 9.11 2.82
N TYR A 45 -1.55 8.50 3.15
CA TYR A 45 -1.33 7.87 4.46
C TYR A 45 -1.36 8.88 5.60
N ALA A 46 -0.66 10.01 5.44
CA ALA A 46 -0.60 11.06 6.44
C ALA A 46 -1.94 11.81 6.59
N ASP A 47 -2.62 12.09 5.47
CA ASP A 47 -3.89 12.83 5.46
C ASP A 47 -5.00 12.05 6.17
N TYR A 48 -5.06 10.71 6.04
CA TYR A 48 -6.02 9.91 6.80
C TYR A 48 -5.77 9.98 8.31
N MET A 49 -4.51 9.89 8.75
CA MET A 49 -4.19 9.99 10.18
C MET A 49 -4.48 11.41 10.72
N THR A 50 -4.22 12.44 9.90
CA THR A 50 -4.60 13.83 10.23
C THR A 50 -6.11 13.97 10.32
N LEU A 51 -6.87 13.37 9.41
CA LEU A 51 -8.33 13.36 9.46
C LEU A 51 -8.85 12.76 10.77
N LEU A 52 -8.32 11.63 11.22
CA LEU A 52 -8.71 11.02 12.50
C LEU A 52 -8.39 11.94 13.68
N ASN A 53 -7.26 12.63 13.66
CA ASN A 53 -6.90 13.59 14.71
C ASN A 53 -7.87 14.77 14.77
N GLU A 54 -8.19 15.35 13.61
CA GLU A 54 -8.99 16.58 13.53
C GLU A 54 -10.48 16.35 13.69
N ARG A 55 -10.99 15.24 13.14
CA ARG A 55 -12.41 14.92 13.16
C ARG A 55 -12.80 14.18 14.45
N ASP A 56 -11.99 13.19 14.84
CA ASP A 56 -12.35 12.18 15.84
C ASP A 56 -11.57 12.35 17.18
N GLY A 57 -10.56 13.22 17.22
CA GLY A 57 -9.67 13.35 18.38
C GLY A 57 -8.71 12.15 18.52
N GLY A 58 -8.27 11.58 17.38
CA GLY A 58 -7.40 10.42 17.28
C GLY A 58 -8.16 9.10 17.22
N ILE A 59 -7.49 8.01 17.59
CA ILE A 59 -8.05 6.65 17.61
C ILE A 59 -8.33 6.25 19.06
N GLY A 60 -9.59 6.09 19.42
CA GLY A 60 -9.97 5.79 20.81
C GLY A 60 -9.58 6.89 21.80
N GLY A 61 -9.52 8.15 21.35
CA GLY A 61 -9.13 9.30 22.16
C GLY A 61 -7.62 9.52 22.30
N VAL A 62 -6.80 8.77 21.53
CA VAL A 62 -5.33 8.93 21.49
C VAL A 62 -4.93 9.48 20.13
N MET A 63 -4.19 10.60 20.11
CA MET A 63 -3.74 11.24 18.89
C MET A 63 -2.78 10.34 18.11
N THR A 64 -2.78 10.46 16.80
CA THR A 64 -1.83 9.77 15.93
C THR A 64 -0.69 10.67 15.51
N ARG A 65 0.49 10.12 15.33
CA ARG A 65 1.68 10.81 14.83
C ARG A 65 2.37 10.00 13.74
N ILE A 66 2.48 10.59 12.55
CA ILE A 66 3.31 10.03 11.49
C ILE A 66 4.77 10.36 11.76
N LEU A 67 5.61 9.35 11.69
CA LEU A 67 7.07 9.48 11.76
C LEU A 67 7.65 9.14 10.39
N GLU A 68 7.68 10.14 9.50
CA GLU A 68 8.16 9.96 8.14
C GLU A 68 9.68 9.97 8.08
N CYS A 69 10.26 9.00 7.35
CA CYS A 69 11.70 8.94 7.08
C CYS A 69 11.93 8.70 5.59
N GLU A 70 12.69 9.62 4.96
CA GLU A 70 13.00 9.62 3.53
C GLU A 70 14.04 8.55 3.17
N THR A 71 13.67 7.58 2.35
CA THR A 71 14.55 6.49 1.93
C THR A 71 15.13 6.66 0.52
N GLY A 72 14.53 7.50 -0.32
CA GLY A 72 14.88 7.60 -1.75
C GLY A 72 14.71 6.27 -2.49
N TYR A 73 13.87 5.35 -1.98
CA TYR A 73 13.73 3.96 -2.46
C TYR A 73 15.00 3.11 -2.32
N ASN A 74 15.93 3.54 -1.45
CA ASN A 74 17.20 2.85 -1.20
C ASN A 74 17.05 1.90 0.00
N THR A 75 17.50 0.66 -0.17
CA THR A 75 17.33 -0.40 0.83
C THR A 75 18.14 -0.14 2.10
N GLU A 76 19.37 0.37 1.97
CA GLU A 76 20.25 0.68 3.12
C GLU A 76 19.67 1.82 3.95
N LYS A 77 19.21 2.90 3.29
CA LYS A 77 18.52 4.00 3.96
C LYS A 77 17.22 3.55 4.63
N GLY A 78 16.49 2.60 4.02
CA GLY A 78 15.31 2.02 4.65
C GLY A 78 15.63 1.32 5.98
N VAL A 79 16.77 0.61 6.05
CA VAL A 79 17.26 0.00 7.30
C VAL A 79 17.70 1.08 8.30
N GLU A 80 18.40 2.12 7.86
CA GLU A 80 18.78 3.27 8.72
C GLU A 80 17.54 3.96 9.30
N CYS A 81 16.52 4.22 8.48
CA CYS A 81 15.24 4.78 8.92
C CYS A 81 14.57 3.92 9.99
N TYR A 82 14.55 2.59 9.80
CA TYR A 82 14.01 1.67 10.79
C TYR A 82 14.74 1.78 12.13
N GLU A 83 16.08 1.68 12.12
CA GLU A 83 16.89 1.76 13.33
C GLU A 83 16.75 3.10 14.06
N ALA A 84 16.60 4.19 13.30
CA ALA A 84 16.43 5.53 13.87
C ALA A 84 15.07 5.75 14.52
N THR A 85 14.02 5.02 14.07
CA THR A 85 12.63 5.29 14.48
C THR A 85 12.03 4.22 15.38
N LYS A 86 12.58 3.01 15.46
CA LYS A 86 11.99 1.90 16.21
C LYS A 86 11.84 2.15 17.71
N GLY A 87 12.67 3.02 18.29
CA GLY A 87 12.64 3.41 19.71
C GLY A 87 11.59 4.48 20.05
N GLU A 88 10.90 5.06 19.06
CA GLU A 88 9.99 6.18 19.23
C GLU A 88 8.54 5.77 19.59
N GLY A 89 8.30 4.54 20.02
CA GLY A 89 6.98 4.01 20.28
C GLY A 89 6.25 3.52 19.02
N SER A 90 7.00 3.17 17.98
CA SER A 90 6.51 2.74 16.67
C SER A 90 5.59 1.54 16.74
N LEU A 91 4.33 1.67 16.31
CA LEU A 91 3.31 0.62 16.37
C LEU A 91 3.36 -0.34 15.18
N VAL A 92 3.45 0.18 13.97
CA VAL A 92 3.49 -0.60 12.73
C VAL A 92 4.27 0.13 11.65
N TYR A 93 5.16 -0.57 10.96
CA TYR A 93 5.94 -0.02 9.86
C TYR A 93 5.24 -0.13 8.51
N GLN A 94 5.36 0.92 7.70
CA GLN A 94 4.95 0.96 6.30
C GLN A 94 6.18 1.27 5.41
N PRO A 95 6.92 0.23 4.94
CA PRO A 95 8.20 0.45 4.23
C PRO A 95 8.06 0.80 2.74
N LEU A 96 6.89 0.63 2.14
CA LEU A 96 6.56 0.92 0.72
C LEU A 96 7.62 0.43 -0.30
N SER A 97 8.36 -0.61 0.02
CA SER A 97 9.39 -1.21 -0.83
C SER A 97 9.60 -2.69 -0.48
N THR A 98 9.54 -3.57 -1.48
CA THR A 98 9.84 -5.01 -1.31
C THR A 98 11.28 -5.23 -0.87
N GLY A 99 12.23 -4.47 -1.44
CA GLY A 99 13.65 -4.58 -1.05
C GLY A 99 13.88 -4.20 0.41
N ILE A 100 13.31 -3.10 0.87
CA ILE A 100 13.36 -2.68 2.29
C ILE A 100 12.65 -3.72 3.16
N THR A 101 11.45 -4.17 2.78
CA THR A 101 10.70 -5.22 3.49
C THR A 101 11.58 -6.44 3.77
N TYR A 102 12.30 -6.94 2.77
CA TYR A 102 13.15 -8.13 2.93
C TYR A 102 14.22 -7.96 4.01
N GLN A 103 14.83 -6.77 4.07
CA GLN A 103 15.85 -6.47 5.09
C GLN A 103 15.24 -6.27 6.48
N LEU A 104 14.00 -5.78 6.55
CA LEU A 104 13.34 -5.51 7.81
C LEU A 104 12.68 -6.75 8.44
N ILE A 105 12.33 -7.79 7.68
CA ILE A 105 11.68 -9.01 8.21
C ILE A 105 12.39 -9.55 9.46
N PRO A 106 13.72 -9.84 9.46
CA PRO A 106 14.38 -10.35 10.66
C PRO A 106 14.41 -9.33 11.82
N LYS A 107 14.46 -8.04 11.50
CA LYS A 107 14.50 -6.96 12.50
C LYS A 107 13.17 -6.76 13.20
N VAL A 108 12.08 -6.59 12.44
CA VAL A 108 10.72 -6.46 13.00
C VAL A 108 10.31 -7.70 13.80
N THR A 109 10.77 -8.88 13.39
CA THR A 109 10.52 -10.11 14.12
C THR A 109 11.27 -10.12 15.46
N ALA A 110 12.54 -9.71 15.47
CA ALA A 110 13.36 -9.65 16.69
C ALA A 110 12.88 -8.57 17.66
N ASP A 111 12.45 -7.42 17.15
CA ASP A 111 11.99 -6.28 17.93
C ASP A 111 10.50 -6.39 18.33
N GLY A 112 9.75 -7.34 17.75
CA GLY A 112 8.33 -7.55 18.03
C GLY A 112 7.42 -6.44 17.49
N ILE A 113 7.88 -5.64 16.52
CA ILE A 113 7.12 -4.55 15.90
C ILE A 113 6.51 -5.05 14.58
N PRO A 114 5.19 -4.99 14.36
CA PRO A 114 4.59 -5.44 13.11
C PRO A 114 4.92 -4.51 11.93
N MET A 115 4.81 -5.08 10.73
CA MET A 115 5.02 -4.39 9.46
C MET A 115 3.88 -4.71 8.51
N HIS A 116 3.22 -3.68 7.97
CA HIS A 116 2.15 -3.79 6.98
C HIS A 116 2.70 -3.54 5.58
N THR A 117 2.56 -4.52 4.70
CA THR A 117 3.09 -4.50 3.33
C THR A 117 1.97 -4.73 2.32
N MET A 118 0.98 -3.83 2.34
CA MET A 118 -0.24 -3.90 1.54
C MET A 118 0.06 -3.96 0.03
N GLY A 119 -0.11 -5.13 -0.57
CA GLY A 119 0.11 -5.33 -2.01
C GLY A 119 1.57 -5.30 -2.44
N TYR A 120 2.54 -5.45 -1.52
CA TYR A 120 3.96 -5.54 -1.83
C TYR A 120 4.70 -6.39 -0.77
N GLY A 121 6.02 -6.43 -0.86
CA GLY A 121 6.86 -7.16 0.07
C GLY A 121 7.01 -8.63 -0.27
N ARG A 122 7.30 -9.44 0.74
CA ARG A 122 7.49 -10.88 0.60
C ARG A 122 6.13 -11.57 0.61
N THR A 123 5.71 -12.13 -0.51
CA THR A 123 4.39 -12.77 -0.62
C THR A 123 4.24 -13.99 0.30
N SER A 124 5.33 -14.78 0.49
CA SER A 124 5.27 -15.91 1.45
C SER A 124 5.03 -15.50 2.90
N ALA A 125 5.13 -14.19 3.22
CA ALA A 125 4.77 -13.66 4.54
C ALA A 125 3.25 -13.70 4.82
N ALA A 126 2.43 -14.01 3.82
CA ALA A 126 1.03 -14.41 4.04
C ALA A 126 0.88 -15.60 5.00
N ASN A 127 1.92 -16.44 5.16
CA ASN A 127 1.96 -17.47 6.20
C ASN A 127 2.34 -16.88 7.56
N GLY A 128 1.35 -16.49 8.34
CA GLY A 128 1.54 -15.88 9.67
C GLY A 128 2.23 -16.76 10.69
N LYS A 129 2.13 -18.10 10.57
CA LYS A 129 2.87 -19.04 11.44
C LYS A 129 4.40 -18.93 11.30
N VAL A 130 4.87 -18.48 10.13
CA VAL A 130 6.31 -18.29 9.86
C VAL A 130 6.72 -16.83 10.00
N PHE A 131 5.86 -15.90 9.60
CA PHE A 131 6.14 -14.47 9.56
C PHE A 131 5.20 -13.68 10.48
N SER A 132 5.27 -13.95 11.77
CA SER A 132 4.33 -13.46 12.78
C SER A 132 4.19 -11.93 12.86
N ASN A 133 5.15 -11.17 12.34
CA ASN A 133 5.17 -9.70 12.37
C ASN A 133 5.06 -9.04 10.99
N VAL A 134 4.71 -9.78 9.93
CA VAL A 134 4.60 -9.25 8.57
C VAL A 134 3.23 -9.55 7.99
N PHE A 135 2.53 -8.52 7.52
CA PHE A 135 1.15 -8.58 7.07
C PHE A 135 1.02 -8.02 5.66
N ASN A 136 0.45 -8.81 4.72
CA ASN A 136 0.33 -8.41 3.31
C ASN A 136 -1.10 -7.96 2.93
N TYR A 137 -2.10 -8.17 3.80
CA TYR A 137 -3.50 -7.92 3.44
C TYR A 137 -3.71 -6.54 2.79
N PRO A 138 -4.73 -6.36 1.93
CA PRO A 138 -5.71 -7.34 1.47
C PRO A 138 -5.24 -8.15 0.25
N ALA A 139 -4.04 -7.92 -0.28
CA ALA A 139 -3.52 -8.58 -1.48
C ALA A 139 -2.00 -8.71 -1.48
N ASN A 140 -1.50 -9.73 -2.19
CA ASN A 140 -0.09 -10.00 -2.39
C ASN A 140 0.21 -10.33 -3.86
N TYR A 141 1.48 -10.49 -4.25
CA TYR A 141 1.86 -10.69 -5.66
C TYR A 141 1.45 -12.02 -6.26
N TRP A 142 1.20 -13.07 -5.44
CA TRP A 142 0.65 -14.32 -5.96
C TRP A 142 -0.83 -14.15 -6.36
N ASN A 143 -1.60 -13.37 -5.57
CA ASN A 143 -2.95 -12.98 -5.96
C ASN A 143 -2.91 -12.19 -7.28
N GLY A 144 -1.97 -11.23 -7.40
CA GLY A 144 -1.81 -10.43 -8.61
C GLY A 144 -1.54 -11.27 -9.85
N ALA A 145 -0.59 -12.21 -9.78
CA ALA A 145 -0.30 -13.11 -10.89
C ALA A 145 -1.51 -13.98 -11.26
N SER A 146 -2.22 -14.50 -10.24
CA SER A 146 -3.42 -15.29 -10.43
C SER A 146 -4.56 -14.48 -11.05
N LEU A 147 -4.75 -13.22 -10.64
CA LEU A 147 -5.76 -12.32 -11.22
C LEU A 147 -5.49 -12.03 -12.70
N VAL A 148 -4.23 -11.79 -13.08
CA VAL A 148 -3.86 -11.61 -14.50
C VAL A 148 -4.22 -12.85 -15.30
N VAL A 149 -3.83 -14.04 -14.84
CA VAL A 149 -4.11 -15.29 -15.57
C VAL A 149 -5.61 -15.59 -15.61
N ASN A 150 -6.34 -15.37 -14.52
CA ASN A 150 -7.80 -15.53 -14.50
C ASN A 150 -8.48 -14.59 -15.50
N HIS A 151 -8.06 -13.32 -15.58
CA HIS A 151 -8.57 -12.39 -16.59
C HIS A 151 -8.31 -12.91 -18.02
N LEU A 152 -7.10 -13.45 -18.28
CA LEU A 152 -6.79 -14.04 -19.58
C LEU A 152 -7.66 -15.25 -19.88
N LEU A 153 -7.93 -16.11 -18.90
CA LEU A 153 -8.86 -17.23 -19.06
C LEU A 153 -10.26 -16.73 -19.40
N ASP A 154 -10.76 -15.75 -18.67
CA ASP A 154 -12.11 -15.19 -18.86
C ASP A 154 -12.30 -14.65 -20.28
N ILE A 155 -11.37 -13.83 -20.78
CA ILE A 155 -11.48 -13.23 -22.11
C ILE A 155 -11.21 -14.21 -23.25
N ASN A 156 -10.68 -15.40 -22.96
CA ASN A 156 -10.42 -16.47 -23.94
C ASN A 156 -11.35 -17.69 -23.77
N GLY A 157 -12.48 -17.54 -23.06
CA GLY A 157 -13.46 -18.61 -22.89
C GLY A 157 -12.97 -19.80 -22.07
N GLY A 158 -12.02 -19.57 -21.16
CA GLY A 158 -11.49 -20.56 -20.22
C GLY A 158 -10.24 -21.32 -20.71
N ASP A 159 -9.74 -21.05 -21.91
CA ASP A 159 -8.54 -21.72 -22.47
C ASP A 159 -7.52 -20.72 -23.01
N ILE A 160 -6.29 -20.84 -22.52
CA ILE A 160 -5.13 -20.04 -22.97
C ILE A 160 -3.95 -20.92 -23.38
N LYS A 161 -4.21 -22.20 -23.65
CA LYS A 161 -3.19 -23.15 -24.10
C LYS A 161 -2.54 -22.67 -25.41
N GLY A 162 -1.21 -22.65 -25.43
CA GLY A 162 -0.41 -22.19 -26.58
C GLY A 162 -0.40 -20.68 -26.79
N LYS A 163 -1.10 -19.88 -25.96
CA LYS A 163 -0.96 -18.42 -25.93
C LYS A 163 0.42 -18.03 -25.41
N LYS A 164 0.91 -16.88 -25.84
CA LYS A 164 2.20 -16.32 -25.42
C LYS A 164 1.98 -15.14 -24.48
N LEU A 165 2.45 -15.25 -23.24
CA LEU A 165 2.46 -14.19 -22.25
C LEU A 165 3.90 -13.74 -21.98
N THR A 166 4.16 -12.44 -22.09
CA THR A 166 5.45 -11.86 -21.70
C THR A 166 5.29 -11.07 -20.41
N LEU A 167 6.07 -11.41 -19.38
CA LEU A 167 6.21 -10.62 -18.14
C LEU A 167 7.39 -9.67 -18.29
N VAL A 168 7.09 -8.36 -18.36
CA VAL A 168 8.07 -7.27 -18.24
C VAL A 168 8.16 -6.89 -16.76
N TYR A 169 9.32 -7.05 -16.15
CA TYR A 169 9.43 -6.86 -14.71
C TYR A 169 10.65 -6.05 -14.31
N HIS A 170 10.47 -5.25 -13.27
CA HIS A 170 11.54 -4.51 -12.60
C HIS A 170 12.57 -5.49 -12.01
N ASN A 171 13.84 -5.38 -12.41
CA ASN A 171 14.89 -6.33 -12.00
C ASN A 171 15.29 -6.12 -10.53
N SER A 172 14.39 -6.48 -9.63
CA SER A 172 14.54 -6.38 -8.17
C SER A 172 13.75 -7.51 -7.49
N GLY A 173 13.84 -7.58 -6.16
CA GLY A 173 12.99 -8.47 -5.36
C GLY A 173 11.51 -8.31 -5.67
N TYR A 174 11.06 -7.06 -5.86
CA TYR A 174 9.68 -6.74 -6.23
C TYR A 174 9.23 -7.43 -7.53
N GLY A 175 9.91 -7.15 -8.62
CA GLY A 175 9.50 -7.66 -9.94
C GLY A 175 9.69 -9.17 -10.09
N LYS A 176 10.47 -9.81 -9.21
CA LYS A 176 10.72 -11.26 -9.21
C LYS A 176 9.71 -12.05 -8.38
N GLU A 177 8.97 -11.41 -7.46
CA GLU A 177 7.99 -12.09 -6.60
C GLU A 177 6.92 -12.90 -7.35
N PRO A 178 6.33 -12.44 -8.46
CA PRO A 178 5.29 -13.18 -9.17
C PRO A 178 5.83 -14.29 -10.10
N ILE A 179 7.15 -14.34 -10.39
CA ILE A 179 7.70 -15.21 -11.46
C ILE A 179 7.32 -16.66 -11.25
N ARG A 180 7.59 -17.21 -10.06
CA ARG A 180 7.29 -18.62 -9.78
C ARG A 180 5.79 -18.93 -9.94
N THR A 181 4.92 -18.02 -9.51
CA THR A 181 3.47 -18.21 -9.68
C THR A 181 3.09 -18.22 -11.17
N PHE A 182 3.65 -17.32 -11.97
CA PHE A 182 3.43 -17.35 -13.42
C PHE A 182 3.96 -18.63 -14.08
N GLU A 183 5.13 -19.14 -13.67
CA GLU A 183 5.69 -20.41 -14.17
C GLU A 183 4.78 -21.60 -13.81
N GLU A 184 4.28 -21.67 -12.58
CA GLU A 184 3.34 -22.71 -12.14
C GLU A 184 2.00 -22.62 -12.90
N LEU A 185 1.47 -21.39 -13.10
CA LEU A 185 0.25 -21.17 -13.87
C LEU A 185 0.46 -21.46 -15.37
N ALA A 186 1.63 -21.14 -15.94
CA ALA A 186 1.99 -21.49 -17.31
C ALA A 186 2.00 -23.01 -17.51
N SER A 187 2.61 -23.74 -16.59
CA SER A 187 2.60 -25.21 -16.60
C SER A 187 1.17 -25.77 -16.48
N LYS A 188 0.35 -25.19 -15.59
CA LYS A 188 -1.03 -25.63 -15.35
C LYS A 188 -1.95 -25.40 -16.55
N HIS A 189 -1.87 -24.23 -17.20
CA HIS A 189 -2.79 -23.81 -18.25
C HIS A 189 -2.21 -23.92 -19.66
N GLY A 190 -0.93 -24.32 -19.79
CA GLY A 190 -0.27 -24.62 -21.06
C GLY A 190 0.06 -23.41 -21.93
N PHE A 191 0.19 -22.21 -21.35
CA PHE A 191 0.65 -21.04 -22.08
C PHE A 191 2.19 -20.91 -22.04
N GLU A 192 2.76 -20.22 -23.03
CA GLU A 192 4.19 -19.95 -23.12
C GLU A 192 4.50 -18.66 -22.33
N LEU A 193 5.44 -18.71 -21.39
CA LEU A 193 5.87 -17.58 -20.59
C LEU A 193 7.26 -17.09 -21.00
N THR A 194 7.37 -15.79 -21.34
CA THR A 194 8.66 -15.11 -21.53
C THR A 194 8.90 -14.11 -20.42
N LEU A 195 10.11 -14.07 -19.87
CA LEU A 195 10.51 -13.18 -18.79
C LEU A 195 11.48 -12.12 -19.30
N LEU A 196 11.13 -10.84 -19.20
CA LEU A 196 11.95 -9.71 -19.63
C LEU A 196 12.24 -8.77 -18.44
N ALA A 197 13.46 -8.84 -17.93
CA ALA A 197 13.94 -7.97 -16.89
C ALA A 197 14.22 -6.55 -17.41
N VAL A 198 13.88 -5.54 -16.61
CA VAL A 198 14.23 -4.14 -16.84
C VAL A 198 14.99 -3.63 -15.62
N ASP A 199 16.22 -3.17 -15.84
CA ASP A 199 17.09 -2.68 -14.77
C ASP A 199 16.67 -1.30 -14.26
N HIS A 200 17.03 -1.01 -13.01
CA HIS A 200 16.79 0.28 -12.37
C HIS A 200 17.40 1.46 -13.14
N PRO A 201 16.73 2.60 -13.20
CA PRO A 201 15.37 2.90 -12.72
C PRO A 201 14.27 2.56 -13.72
N GLY A 202 14.56 1.87 -14.80
CA GLY A 202 13.58 1.41 -15.78
C GLY A 202 13.39 2.34 -16.98
N GLN A 203 14.32 3.25 -17.24
CA GLN A 203 14.25 4.16 -18.41
C GLN A 203 14.75 3.50 -19.69
N GLU A 204 15.69 2.55 -19.61
CA GLU A 204 16.29 1.88 -20.76
C GLU A 204 15.57 0.56 -21.05
N GLN A 205 14.55 0.59 -21.93
CA GLN A 205 13.69 -0.55 -22.23
C GLN A 205 13.59 -0.92 -23.72
N LYS A 206 14.29 -0.20 -24.60
CA LYS A 206 14.16 -0.40 -26.06
C LYS A 206 14.46 -1.83 -26.49
N SER A 207 15.44 -2.49 -25.87
CA SER A 207 15.81 -3.87 -26.21
C SER A 207 14.67 -4.85 -25.88
N GLN A 208 14.00 -4.71 -24.76
CA GLN A 208 12.87 -5.54 -24.35
C GLN A 208 11.69 -5.35 -25.31
N TRP A 209 11.35 -4.12 -25.67
CA TRP A 209 10.23 -3.82 -26.58
C TRP A 209 10.53 -4.22 -28.03
N LEU A 210 11.78 -4.16 -28.49
CA LEU A 210 12.19 -4.74 -29.77
C LEU A 210 12.07 -6.28 -29.76
N GLN A 211 12.36 -6.93 -28.65
CA GLN A 211 12.15 -8.37 -28.48
C GLN A 211 10.65 -8.70 -28.53
N ILE A 212 9.80 -7.99 -27.80
CA ILE A 212 8.34 -8.15 -27.84
C ILE A 212 7.81 -7.97 -29.27
N ARG A 213 8.27 -6.96 -29.99
CA ARG A 213 7.89 -6.73 -31.40
C ARG A 213 8.26 -7.92 -32.30
N ARG A 214 9.42 -8.54 -32.08
CA ARG A 214 9.89 -9.70 -32.86
C ARG A 214 9.12 -10.96 -32.52
N GLU A 215 8.88 -11.23 -31.22
CA GLU A 215 8.28 -12.46 -30.71
C GLU A 215 6.75 -12.46 -30.80
N ARG A 216 6.14 -11.27 -30.86
CA ARG A 216 4.71 -11.07 -31.01
C ARG A 216 3.89 -11.88 -29.99
N PRO A 217 4.08 -11.66 -28.69
CA PRO A 217 3.24 -12.32 -27.70
C PRO A 217 1.79 -11.92 -27.86
N ASP A 218 0.85 -12.80 -27.47
CA ASP A 218 -0.58 -12.50 -27.42
C ASP A 218 -0.87 -11.45 -26.35
N TYR A 219 -0.14 -11.51 -25.21
CA TYR A 219 -0.33 -10.66 -24.06
C TYR A 219 1.00 -10.21 -23.45
N VAL A 220 1.01 -9.01 -22.88
CA VAL A 220 2.10 -8.51 -22.05
C VAL A 220 1.54 -8.20 -20.67
N THR A 221 2.24 -8.59 -19.61
CA THR A 221 1.95 -8.13 -18.25
C THR A 221 3.17 -7.43 -17.67
N MET A 222 2.95 -6.42 -16.81
CA MET A 222 4.03 -5.59 -16.28
C MET A 222 4.02 -5.53 -14.75
N TRP A 223 5.16 -5.87 -14.13
CA TRP A 223 5.53 -5.61 -12.75
C TRP A 223 6.55 -4.48 -12.70
N GLY A 224 6.09 -3.26 -12.96
CA GLY A 224 6.89 -2.04 -13.01
C GLY A 224 6.56 -1.06 -11.89
N TRP A 225 7.45 -0.10 -11.65
CA TRP A 225 7.28 0.97 -10.68
C TRP A 225 7.96 2.27 -11.13
N GLY A 226 7.37 3.41 -10.76
CA GLY A 226 7.92 4.73 -11.08
C GLY A 226 8.04 4.98 -12.57
N VAL A 227 9.15 5.57 -12.99
CA VAL A 227 9.39 5.96 -14.40
C VAL A 227 9.35 4.78 -15.38
N MET A 228 9.61 3.55 -14.91
CA MET A 228 9.54 2.34 -15.72
C MET A 228 8.16 2.18 -16.39
N ASN A 229 7.09 2.52 -15.67
CA ASN A 229 5.72 2.31 -16.15
C ASN A 229 5.40 3.18 -17.37
N ALA A 230 5.64 4.48 -17.26
CA ALA A 230 5.38 5.42 -18.35
C ALA A 230 6.22 5.08 -19.60
N VAL A 231 7.51 4.76 -19.39
CA VAL A 231 8.40 4.36 -20.49
C VAL A 231 7.91 3.06 -21.15
N ALA A 232 7.48 2.06 -20.38
CA ALA A 232 6.96 0.81 -20.90
C ALA A 232 5.71 1.02 -21.77
N ILE A 233 4.77 1.85 -21.30
CA ILE A 233 3.53 2.16 -22.04
C ILE A 233 3.86 2.92 -23.33
N GLN A 234 4.77 3.89 -23.29
CA GLN A 234 5.22 4.62 -24.47
C GLN A 234 5.91 3.72 -25.50
N GLU A 235 6.80 2.84 -25.05
CA GLU A 235 7.49 1.90 -25.94
C GLU A 235 6.53 0.85 -26.54
N ALA A 236 5.53 0.39 -25.78
CA ALA A 236 4.47 -0.47 -26.31
C ALA A 236 3.69 0.22 -27.43
N ALA A 237 3.30 1.49 -27.22
CA ALA A 237 2.63 2.30 -28.23
C ALA A 237 3.52 2.54 -29.46
N ASN A 238 4.82 2.81 -29.29
CA ASN A 238 5.79 3.02 -30.36
C ASN A 238 5.92 1.80 -31.28
N ILE A 239 5.88 0.60 -30.73
CA ILE A 239 5.93 -0.65 -31.52
C ILE A 239 4.54 -1.08 -32.03
N LYS A 240 3.49 -0.31 -31.72
CA LYS A 240 2.07 -0.59 -32.05
C LYS A 240 1.59 -1.92 -31.45
N PHE A 241 1.98 -2.21 -30.22
CA PHE A 241 1.42 -3.33 -29.48
C PHE A 241 -0.06 -3.08 -29.18
N PRO A 242 -0.96 -4.08 -29.31
CA PRO A 242 -2.37 -3.93 -28.94
C PRO A 242 -2.50 -3.62 -27.44
N MET A 243 -2.80 -2.37 -27.10
CA MET A 243 -2.77 -1.90 -25.69
C MET A 243 -3.82 -2.58 -24.81
N GLU A 244 -4.93 -3.06 -25.39
CA GLU A 244 -5.95 -3.87 -24.70
C GLU A 244 -5.41 -5.23 -24.21
N ASN A 245 -4.28 -5.68 -24.73
CA ASN A 245 -3.57 -6.88 -24.32
C ASN A 245 -2.37 -6.62 -23.40
N PHE A 246 -2.20 -5.37 -22.96
CA PHE A 246 -1.16 -4.97 -22.02
C PHE A 246 -1.76 -4.71 -20.63
N ILE A 247 -1.38 -5.54 -19.65
CA ILE A 247 -1.98 -5.55 -18.30
C ILE A 247 -0.90 -5.32 -17.25
N GLY A 248 -0.99 -4.21 -16.51
CA GLY A 248 -0.09 -3.92 -15.38
C GLY A 248 -0.59 -4.51 -14.06
N VAL A 249 0.33 -4.74 -13.14
CA VAL A 249 -0.01 -4.94 -11.73
C VAL A 249 -0.50 -3.61 -11.13
N TRP A 250 -1.13 -3.62 -9.98
CA TRP A 250 -1.66 -2.42 -9.29
C TRP A 250 -0.64 -1.29 -9.07
N TRP A 251 0.69 -1.57 -9.06
CA TRP A 251 1.74 -0.55 -9.01
C TRP A 251 2.07 0.07 -10.37
N SER A 252 1.51 -0.49 -11.42
CA SER A 252 1.67 0.00 -12.81
C SER A 252 0.39 0.61 -13.37
N GLY A 253 -0.67 0.74 -12.55
CA GLY A 253 -1.98 1.25 -12.94
C GLY A 253 -2.33 2.55 -12.22
N SER A 254 -1.56 3.60 -12.46
CA SER A 254 -1.81 4.93 -11.88
C SER A 254 -1.79 6.00 -12.96
N GLU A 255 -2.37 7.15 -12.65
CA GLU A 255 -2.39 8.33 -13.51
C GLU A 255 -0.97 8.72 -13.94
N ASN A 256 -0.01 8.69 -13.01
CA ASN A 256 1.40 8.98 -13.29
C ASN A 256 2.06 7.98 -14.25
N ALA A 257 1.52 6.78 -14.37
CA ALA A 257 1.99 5.78 -15.32
C ALA A 257 1.44 5.99 -16.73
N VAL A 258 0.17 6.39 -16.86
CA VAL A 258 -0.55 6.43 -18.14
C VAL A 258 -0.54 7.82 -18.80
N LEU A 259 -0.66 8.90 -18.03
CA LEU A 259 -0.74 10.27 -18.55
C LEU A 259 0.46 10.67 -19.44
N PRO A 260 1.72 10.29 -19.12
CA PRO A 260 2.86 10.65 -19.99
C PRO A 260 2.81 10.01 -21.38
N ALA A 261 2.09 8.90 -21.57
CA ALA A 261 1.94 8.24 -22.87
C ALA A 261 0.79 8.81 -23.70
N GLY A 262 -0.07 9.67 -23.11
CA GLY A 262 -1.20 10.31 -23.80
C GLY A 262 -2.09 9.27 -24.49
N ASP A 263 -2.49 9.54 -25.73
CA ASP A 263 -3.33 8.65 -26.53
C ASP A 263 -2.72 7.26 -26.75
N GLY A 264 -1.39 7.13 -26.61
CA GLY A 264 -0.70 5.86 -26.70
C GLY A 264 -1.05 4.87 -25.57
N ALA A 265 -1.58 5.37 -24.46
CA ALA A 265 -2.04 4.54 -23.34
C ALA A 265 -3.45 3.98 -23.52
N HIS A 266 -4.19 4.40 -24.55
CA HIS A 266 -5.58 3.98 -24.73
C HIS A 266 -5.70 2.45 -24.88
N GLY A 267 -6.52 1.83 -24.02
CA GLY A 267 -6.69 0.38 -23.97
C GLY A 267 -5.81 -0.32 -22.92
N TYR A 268 -4.75 0.32 -22.40
CA TYR A 268 -3.94 -0.23 -21.31
C TYR A 268 -4.80 -0.51 -20.08
N LYS A 269 -4.55 -1.63 -19.43
CA LYS A 269 -5.27 -2.08 -18.25
C LYS A 269 -4.32 -2.31 -17.08
N ALA A 270 -4.83 -2.23 -15.88
CA ALA A 270 -4.12 -2.71 -14.70
C ALA A 270 -5.10 -3.40 -13.75
N ILE A 271 -4.62 -4.43 -13.07
CA ILE A 271 -5.36 -5.01 -11.95
C ILE A 271 -5.29 -4.06 -10.74
N THR A 272 -6.31 -4.08 -9.90
CA THR A 272 -6.34 -3.32 -8.66
C THR A 272 -7.09 -4.11 -7.58
N PHE A 273 -6.89 -3.76 -6.32
CA PHE A 273 -7.62 -4.31 -5.17
C PHE A 273 -8.40 -3.23 -4.40
N HIS A 274 -8.52 -2.03 -4.96
CA HIS A 274 -9.36 -0.96 -4.44
C HIS A 274 -9.83 -0.05 -5.57
N ASN A 275 -10.90 0.69 -5.32
CA ASN A 275 -11.42 1.69 -6.26
C ASN A 275 -10.58 2.98 -6.23
N VAL A 276 -10.78 3.80 -7.26
CA VAL A 276 -10.15 5.11 -7.46
C VAL A 276 -11.23 6.19 -7.54
N GLY A 277 -10.83 7.44 -7.56
CA GLY A 277 -11.74 8.59 -7.54
C GLY A 277 -11.96 9.13 -6.13
N SER A 278 -12.59 10.28 -6.05
CA SER A 278 -12.89 11.02 -4.81
C SER A 278 -14.37 11.01 -4.43
N ASP A 279 -15.21 10.25 -5.12
CA ASP A 279 -16.65 10.18 -4.90
C ASP A 279 -17.02 9.27 -3.70
N PHE A 280 -16.28 9.40 -2.60
CA PHE A 280 -16.52 8.67 -1.35
C PHE A 280 -16.79 9.65 -0.21
N PRO A 281 -17.78 9.39 0.67
CA PRO A 281 -18.14 10.32 1.76
C PRO A 281 -16.98 10.76 2.64
N VAL A 282 -15.98 9.90 2.85
CA VAL A 282 -14.81 10.25 3.67
C VAL A 282 -13.97 11.39 3.08
N PHE A 283 -14.01 11.61 1.75
CA PHE A 283 -13.27 12.71 1.10
C PHE A 283 -13.96 14.06 1.28
N ASP A 284 -15.26 14.10 1.56
CA ASP A 284 -15.95 15.33 2.02
C ASP A 284 -15.43 15.73 3.41
N ASP A 285 -15.29 14.76 4.31
CA ASP A 285 -14.69 14.98 5.63
C ASP A 285 -13.22 15.38 5.52
N LEU A 286 -12.45 14.72 4.66
CA LEU A 286 -11.05 15.08 4.40
C LEU A 286 -10.92 16.52 3.92
N THR A 287 -11.76 16.92 2.97
CA THR A 287 -11.80 18.30 2.49
C THR A 287 -12.06 19.28 3.64
N LYS A 288 -13.09 19.04 4.40
CA LYS A 288 -13.53 19.90 5.51
C LYS A 288 -12.51 20.02 6.63
N TYR A 289 -11.99 18.89 7.12
CA TYR A 289 -11.19 18.86 8.36
C TYR A 289 -9.68 18.96 8.10
N VAL A 290 -9.21 18.67 6.88
CA VAL A 290 -7.78 18.62 6.56
C VAL A 290 -7.39 19.67 5.52
N LEU A 291 -8.01 19.66 4.32
CA LEU A 291 -7.62 20.58 3.25
C LEU A 291 -8.00 22.02 3.55
N ASP A 292 -9.28 22.27 3.86
CA ASP A 292 -9.78 23.62 4.15
C ASP A 292 -9.14 24.20 5.42
N ALA A 293 -8.70 23.33 6.32
CA ALA A 293 -7.95 23.70 7.52
C ALA A 293 -6.44 23.93 7.26
N GLY A 294 -5.95 23.70 6.03
CA GLY A 294 -4.53 23.87 5.64
C GLY A 294 -3.59 22.87 6.32
N LYS A 295 -4.08 21.65 6.62
CA LYS A 295 -3.35 20.61 7.35
C LYS A 295 -2.95 19.41 6.47
N ALA A 296 -3.26 19.46 5.17
CA ALA A 296 -2.92 18.40 4.23
C ALA A 296 -1.40 18.21 4.10
N ALA A 297 -0.97 16.98 3.93
CA ALA A 297 0.44 16.63 3.73
C ALA A 297 0.98 17.11 2.37
N GLY A 298 0.11 17.24 1.36
CA GLY A 298 0.41 17.72 0.02
C GLY A 298 -0.53 18.83 -0.46
N ALA A 299 -0.48 19.14 -1.75
CA ALA A 299 -1.29 20.20 -2.37
C ALA A 299 -2.77 19.83 -2.55
N GLY A 300 -3.17 18.59 -2.26
CA GLY A 300 -4.55 18.10 -2.43
C GLY A 300 -4.91 17.69 -3.88
N ASP A 301 -4.06 17.97 -4.85
CA ASP A 301 -4.26 17.66 -6.26
C ASP A 301 -4.18 16.15 -6.61
N GLN A 302 -3.68 15.35 -5.69
CA GLN A 302 -3.54 13.89 -5.84
C GLN A 302 -4.72 13.10 -5.24
N ILE A 303 -5.66 13.78 -4.55
CA ILE A 303 -6.81 13.12 -3.92
C ILE A 303 -7.65 12.43 -5.00
N GLY A 304 -8.02 11.18 -4.72
CA GLY A 304 -8.76 10.35 -5.67
C GLY A 304 -7.90 9.58 -6.67
N THR A 305 -6.58 9.91 -6.81
CA THR A 305 -5.69 9.14 -7.68
C THR A 305 -5.42 7.76 -7.09
N ALA A 306 -5.06 6.80 -7.95
CA ALA A 306 -4.87 5.40 -7.54
C ALA A 306 -3.86 5.24 -6.40
N ILE A 307 -2.75 5.97 -6.43
CA ILE A 307 -1.68 5.80 -5.43
C ILE A 307 -2.00 6.58 -4.14
N TYR A 308 -2.61 7.76 -4.23
CA TYR A 308 -3.09 8.49 -3.05
C TYR A 308 -4.13 7.65 -2.28
N ASN A 309 -5.15 7.15 -2.98
CA ASN A 309 -6.18 6.30 -2.39
C ASN A 309 -5.58 5.03 -1.77
N ARG A 310 -4.49 4.51 -2.32
CA ARG A 310 -3.78 3.35 -1.76
C ARG A 310 -3.09 3.69 -0.44
N GLY A 311 -2.42 4.84 -0.34
CA GLY A 311 -1.84 5.32 0.91
C GLY A 311 -2.89 5.57 1.98
N PHE A 312 -3.98 6.24 1.59
CA PHE A 312 -5.14 6.49 2.44
C PHE A 312 -5.77 5.18 2.97
N TYR A 313 -5.92 4.18 2.11
CA TYR A 313 -6.44 2.87 2.47
C TYR A 313 -5.50 2.11 3.42
N ALA A 314 -4.18 2.19 3.20
CA ALA A 314 -3.21 1.57 4.10
C ALA A 314 -3.28 2.17 5.52
N ALA A 315 -3.43 3.48 5.63
CA ALA A 315 -3.63 4.16 6.92
C ALA A 315 -4.96 3.78 7.58
N MET A 316 -6.03 3.69 6.79
CA MET A 316 -7.36 3.24 7.25
C MET A 316 -7.29 1.84 7.85
N LEU A 317 -6.66 0.89 7.16
CA LEU A 317 -6.49 -0.48 7.66
C LEU A 317 -5.62 -0.54 8.93
N ALA A 318 -4.58 0.29 9.02
CA ALA A 318 -3.77 0.41 10.23
C ALA A 318 -4.59 0.96 11.41
N ALA A 319 -5.44 1.97 11.16
CA ALA A 319 -6.32 2.53 12.19
C ALA A 319 -7.37 1.52 12.68
N GLU A 320 -7.96 0.74 11.76
CA GLU A 320 -8.90 -0.33 12.15
C GLU A 320 -8.23 -1.45 12.94
N ALA A 321 -6.97 -1.76 12.64
CA ALA A 321 -6.18 -2.69 13.46
C ALA A 321 -5.92 -2.14 14.87
N VAL A 322 -5.66 -0.82 15.01
CA VAL A 322 -5.56 -0.16 16.32
C VAL A 322 -6.87 -0.26 17.09
N LYS A 323 -8.02 0.09 16.48
CA LYS A 323 -9.35 -0.03 17.12
C LYS A 323 -9.62 -1.46 17.57
N THR A 324 -9.24 -2.44 16.74
CA THR A 324 -9.36 -3.87 17.06
C THR A 324 -8.49 -4.24 18.25
N ALA A 325 -7.24 -3.79 18.30
CA ALA A 325 -6.32 -3.99 19.42
C ALA A 325 -6.86 -3.36 20.72
N GLN A 326 -7.29 -2.10 20.65
CA GLN A 326 -7.90 -1.38 21.80
C GLN A 326 -9.11 -2.14 22.35
N LYS A 327 -9.95 -2.69 21.46
CA LYS A 327 -11.12 -3.50 21.87
C LYS A 327 -10.72 -4.82 22.54
N ILE A 328 -9.73 -5.54 21.99
CA ILE A 328 -9.24 -6.82 22.52
C ILE A 328 -8.64 -6.65 23.91
N HIS A 329 -7.80 -5.62 24.07
CA HIS A 329 -7.02 -5.40 25.30
C HIS A 329 -7.72 -4.50 26.32
N GLY A 330 -8.80 -3.82 25.94
CA GLY A 330 -9.56 -2.93 26.84
C GLY A 330 -8.77 -1.68 27.25
N VAL A 331 -7.81 -1.22 26.42
CA VAL A 331 -6.96 -0.05 26.68
C VAL A 331 -6.93 0.87 25.47
N ALA A 332 -6.75 2.16 25.69
CA ALA A 332 -6.65 3.12 24.59
C ALA A 332 -5.21 3.26 24.06
N ASP A 333 -4.22 3.21 24.95
CA ASP A 333 -2.79 3.22 24.62
C ASP A 333 -2.31 1.78 24.39
N ILE A 334 -1.87 1.48 23.18
CA ILE A 334 -1.47 0.12 22.77
C ILE A 334 0.02 0.00 22.49
N THR A 335 0.56 -1.18 22.75
CA THR A 335 1.94 -1.54 22.43
C THR A 335 2.05 -2.17 21.02
N PRO A 336 3.27 -2.28 20.44
CA PRO A 336 3.47 -3.01 19.18
C PRO A 336 2.96 -4.45 19.20
N ALA A 337 3.10 -5.14 20.34
CA ALA A 337 2.56 -6.51 20.49
C ALA A 337 1.02 -6.53 20.43
N MET A 338 0.35 -5.57 21.08
CA MET A 338 -1.10 -5.43 20.99
C MET A 338 -1.54 -5.03 19.57
N MET A 339 -0.75 -4.17 18.90
CA MET A 339 -0.99 -3.83 17.48
C MET A 339 -0.97 -5.08 16.59
N ARG A 340 0.00 -5.98 16.79
CA ARG A 340 0.04 -7.27 16.09
C ARG A 340 -1.23 -8.08 16.33
N ASP A 341 -1.67 -8.20 17.58
CA ASP A 341 -2.90 -8.92 17.93
C ASP A 341 -4.13 -8.31 17.24
N GLY A 342 -4.17 -6.97 17.14
CA GLY A 342 -5.22 -6.25 16.41
C GLY A 342 -5.18 -6.52 14.90
N MET A 343 -3.99 -6.62 14.31
CA MET A 343 -3.81 -6.97 12.90
C MET A 343 -4.21 -8.42 12.62
N GLU A 344 -3.86 -9.37 13.47
CA GLU A 344 -4.23 -10.80 13.33
C GLU A 344 -5.75 -11.02 13.49
N ALA A 345 -6.44 -10.15 14.21
CA ALA A 345 -7.89 -10.24 14.43
C ALA A 345 -8.70 -9.31 13.51
N LEU A 346 -8.04 -8.62 12.57
CA LEU A 346 -8.69 -7.65 11.69
C LEU A 346 -9.68 -8.34 10.75
N GLU A 347 -10.91 -7.81 10.73
CA GLU A 347 -11.96 -8.23 9.81
C GLU A 347 -12.58 -6.99 9.17
N ILE A 348 -12.42 -6.86 7.87
CA ILE A 348 -12.98 -5.79 7.06
C ILE A 348 -14.14 -6.36 6.25
N THR A 349 -15.33 -5.82 6.47
CA THR A 349 -16.56 -6.17 5.74
C THR A 349 -17.05 -4.98 4.94
N GLU A 350 -18.01 -5.21 4.04
CA GLU A 350 -18.69 -4.11 3.32
C GLU A 350 -19.33 -3.10 4.28
N ALA A 351 -19.88 -3.58 5.41
CA ALA A 351 -20.47 -2.71 6.42
C ALA A 351 -19.40 -1.83 7.10
N VAL A 352 -18.26 -2.40 7.46
CA VAL A 352 -17.11 -1.63 8.01
C VAL A 352 -16.65 -0.58 7.01
N MET A 353 -16.49 -0.94 5.73
CA MET A 353 -16.09 0.02 4.71
C MET A 353 -17.11 1.14 4.51
N ALA A 354 -18.40 0.82 4.55
CA ALA A 354 -19.47 1.82 4.48
C ALA A 354 -19.46 2.76 5.69
N ASP A 355 -19.27 2.24 6.91
CA ASP A 355 -19.18 3.03 8.14
C ASP A 355 -17.95 3.96 8.15
N LEU A 356 -16.87 3.55 7.48
CA LEU A 356 -15.65 4.37 7.27
C LEU A 356 -15.81 5.42 6.14
N GLY A 357 -16.99 5.50 5.51
CA GLY A 357 -17.24 6.42 4.40
C GLY A 357 -16.62 5.99 3.08
N MET A 358 -16.30 4.69 2.91
CA MET A 358 -15.69 4.11 1.71
C MET A 358 -16.49 2.90 1.19
N PRO A 359 -17.81 3.02 0.90
CA PRO A 359 -18.62 1.89 0.44
C PRO A 359 -18.06 1.33 -0.88
N ASN A 360 -17.97 0.01 -1.00
CA ASN A 360 -17.45 -0.71 -2.17
C ASN A 360 -16.02 -0.33 -2.59
N PHE A 361 -15.21 0.23 -1.69
CA PHE A 361 -13.86 0.69 -2.05
C PHE A 361 -12.86 -0.46 -2.23
N GLY A 362 -12.85 -1.42 -1.34
CA GLY A 362 -11.94 -2.57 -1.35
C GLY A 362 -12.64 -3.89 -1.05
N PRO A 363 -11.92 -5.02 -1.11
CA PRO A 363 -12.50 -6.32 -0.82
C PRO A 363 -12.80 -6.49 0.67
N SER A 364 -13.81 -7.30 0.98
CA SER A 364 -13.96 -7.86 2.31
C SER A 364 -12.91 -8.94 2.56
N PHE A 365 -12.30 -8.94 3.74
CA PHE A 365 -11.29 -9.93 4.12
C PHE A 365 -11.22 -10.11 5.63
N LYS A 366 -10.62 -11.21 6.04
CA LYS A 366 -10.34 -11.52 7.43
C LYS A 366 -8.90 -12.01 7.57
N VAL A 367 -8.18 -11.41 8.50
CA VAL A 367 -6.83 -11.82 8.88
C VAL A 367 -6.90 -12.86 10.00
N SER A 368 -5.89 -13.68 10.13
CA SER A 368 -5.72 -14.63 11.24
C SER A 368 -4.24 -14.89 11.48
N CYS A 369 -3.88 -15.46 12.62
CA CYS A 369 -2.51 -15.86 12.90
C CYS A 369 -1.91 -16.90 11.91
N GLU A 370 -2.74 -17.47 11.05
CA GLU A 370 -2.31 -18.40 9.99
C GLU A 370 -2.19 -17.72 8.62
N ASN A 371 -3.03 -16.71 8.38
CA ASN A 371 -3.12 -16.01 7.09
C ASN A 371 -3.03 -14.50 7.27
N HIS A 372 -1.93 -13.92 6.84
CA HIS A 372 -1.62 -12.49 6.89
C HIS A 372 -1.84 -11.75 5.55
N GLY A 373 -2.41 -12.39 4.51
CA GLY A 373 -2.64 -11.74 3.21
C GLY A 373 -3.24 -12.60 2.12
#